data_31eab19dc330612bf89a6c2bca47907b
#
_entry.id   31eab19dc330612bf89a6c2bca47907b
#
_cell.length_a   1.000
_cell.length_b   1.000
_cell.length_c   1.000
_cell.angle_alpha   90.00
_cell.angle_beta   90.00
_cell.angle_gamma   90.00
#
_symmetry.space_group_name_H-M   'P 1'
#
loop_
_entity.id
_entity.type
_entity.pdbx_description
1 polymer ?
#
loop_
_entity_poly.entity_id
_entity_poly.type
_entity_poly.pdbx_seq_one_letter_code
_entity_poly.pdbx_strand_id
1 'polypeptide(L)'
;MTNIVTKSVELIYQMDSNQLQQVAEAIQLKRQYLAKQAIKNFIKGDMVQFTSKRTGGKVNATVEKVNKKYVIVSAHIGGTQWRVPATMLTKLSDIKASA
;
A
#
# COMPACT_ATOMS: atom_id res chain seq x y z
N MET A 1 -8.90 -23.57 -8.30
CA MET A 1 -9.53 -22.30 -8.65
C MET A 1 -8.54 -21.43 -9.40
N THR A 2 -8.89 -20.96 -10.61
CA THR A 2 -7.98 -20.15 -11.39
C THR A 2 -7.87 -18.76 -10.77
N ASN A 3 -6.66 -18.42 -10.38
CA ASN A 3 -6.36 -17.14 -9.75
C ASN A 3 -6.26 -16.05 -10.85
N ILE A 4 -6.78 -14.87 -10.57
CA ILE A 4 -6.67 -13.72 -11.48
C ILE A 4 -5.21 -13.44 -11.83
N VAL A 5 -4.31 -13.54 -10.87
CA VAL A 5 -2.89 -13.32 -11.09
C VAL A 5 -2.32 -14.34 -12.08
N THR A 6 -2.62 -15.62 -11.90
CA THR A 6 -2.14 -16.68 -12.80
C THR A 6 -2.62 -16.44 -14.22
N LYS A 7 -3.90 -16.13 -14.38
CA LYS A 7 -4.48 -15.86 -15.69
C LYS A 7 -3.86 -14.61 -16.33
N SER A 8 -3.63 -13.57 -15.55
CA SER A 8 -2.98 -12.35 -16.05
C SER A 8 -1.54 -12.60 -16.50
N VAL A 9 -0.79 -13.42 -15.76
CA VAL A 9 0.57 -13.79 -16.13
C VAL A 9 0.59 -14.57 -17.45
N GLU A 10 -0.32 -15.51 -17.63
CA GLU A 10 -0.44 -16.25 -18.89
C GLU A 10 -0.70 -15.32 -20.08
N LEU A 11 -1.59 -14.34 -19.90
CA LEU A 11 -1.88 -13.36 -20.94
C LEU A 11 -0.67 -12.49 -21.25
N ILE A 12 0.09 -12.10 -20.24
CA ILE A 12 1.29 -11.28 -20.38
C ILE A 12 2.33 -12.01 -21.26
N TYR A 13 2.52 -13.31 -21.07
CA TYR A 13 3.46 -14.09 -21.85
C TYR A 13 3.09 -14.17 -23.35
N GLN A 14 1.82 -13.94 -23.67
CA GLN A 14 1.33 -13.95 -25.05
C GLN A 14 1.40 -12.58 -25.72
N MET A 15 1.75 -11.54 -24.98
CA MET A 15 1.72 -10.16 -25.47
C MET A 15 3.01 -9.77 -26.19
N ASP A 16 2.88 -8.93 -27.22
CA ASP A 16 4.02 -8.28 -27.85
C ASP A 16 4.44 -7.04 -27.07
N SER A 17 5.48 -6.36 -27.56
CA SER A 17 6.05 -5.20 -26.86
C SER A 17 5.05 -4.06 -26.68
N ASN A 18 4.23 -3.78 -27.70
CA ASN A 18 3.24 -2.71 -27.63
C ASN A 18 2.14 -3.03 -26.63
N GLN A 19 1.68 -4.27 -26.61
CA GLN A 19 0.66 -4.71 -25.66
C GLN A 19 1.18 -4.67 -24.24
N LEU A 20 2.42 -5.07 -24.02
CA LEU A 20 3.06 -4.99 -22.71
C LEU A 20 3.14 -3.55 -22.22
N GLN A 21 3.45 -2.61 -23.11
CA GLN A 21 3.50 -1.19 -22.76
C GLN A 21 2.13 -0.69 -22.28
N GLN A 22 1.06 -1.06 -22.96
CA GLN A 22 -0.29 -0.67 -22.61
C GLN A 22 -0.69 -1.26 -21.25
N VAL A 23 -0.33 -2.51 -20.98
CA VAL A 23 -0.60 -3.16 -19.70
C VAL A 23 0.18 -2.47 -18.56
N ALA A 24 1.44 -2.13 -18.81
CA ALA A 24 2.26 -1.43 -17.82
C ALA A 24 1.65 -0.07 -17.45
N GLU A 25 1.16 0.67 -18.44
CA GLU A 25 0.47 1.94 -18.19
C GLU A 25 -0.80 1.75 -17.38
N ALA A 26 -1.58 0.72 -17.71
CA ALA A 26 -2.81 0.41 -16.98
C ALA A 26 -2.53 0.03 -15.52
N ILE A 27 -1.47 -0.74 -15.29
CA ILE A 27 -1.04 -1.10 -13.94
C ILE A 27 -0.68 0.15 -13.14
N GLN A 28 0.07 1.05 -13.74
CA GLN A 28 0.47 2.28 -13.07
C GLN A 28 -0.73 3.16 -12.72
N LEU A 29 -1.67 3.31 -13.63
CA LEU A 29 -2.89 4.07 -13.39
C LEU A 29 -3.74 3.46 -12.28
N LYS A 30 -3.85 2.13 -12.26
CA LYS A 30 -4.60 1.44 -11.21
C LYS A 30 -3.93 1.61 -9.85
N ARG A 31 -2.61 1.54 -9.79
CA ARG A 31 -1.88 1.77 -8.55
C ARG A 31 -2.08 3.18 -8.02
N GLN A 32 -2.06 4.19 -8.91
CA GLN A 32 -2.33 5.57 -8.52
C GLN A 32 -3.75 5.74 -7.97
N TYR A 33 -4.72 5.11 -8.63
CA TYR A 33 -6.11 5.13 -8.18
C TYR A 33 -6.26 4.52 -6.79
N LEU A 34 -5.68 3.34 -6.58
CA LEU A 34 -5.72 2.67 -5.28
C LEU A 34 -5.03 3.48 -4.19
N ALA A 35 -3.91 4.11 -4.52
CA ALA A 35 -3.19 4.96 -3.57
C ALA A 35 -4.03 6.16 -3.13
N LYS A 36 -4.71 6.81 -4.08
CA LYS A 36 -5.60 7.93 -3.76
C LYS A 36 -6.78 7.50 -2.90
N GLN A 37 -7.34 6.32 -3.17
CA GLN A 37 -8.43 5.78 -2.38
C GLN A 37 -7.97 5.41 -0.97
N ALA A 38 -6.80 4.79 -0.86
CA ALA A 38 -6.25 4.39 0.43
C ALA A 38 -5.95 5.61 1.31
N ILE A 39 -5.44 6.69 0.73
CA ILE A 39 -5.14 7.92 1.47
C ILE A 39 -6.40 8.49 2.12
N LYS A 40 -7.55 8.42 1.46
CA LYS A 40 -8.80 8.95 1.99
C LYS A 40 -9.27 8.23 3.25
N ASN A 41 -8.79 7.03 3.51
CA ASN A 41 -9.16 6.23 4.67
C ASN A 41 -8.40 6.62 5.94
N PHE A 42 -7.38 7.46 5.84
CA PHE A 42 -6.52 7.81 6.97
C PHE A 42 -6.68 9.28 7.34
N ILE A 43 -6.69 9.54 8.64
CA ILE A 43 -6.70 10.88 9.21
C ILE A 43 -5.61 10.99 10.27
N LYS A 44 -5.20 12.23 10.59
CA LYS A 44 -4.25 12.49 11.66
C LYS A 44 -4.75 11.89 12.97
N GLY A 45 -3.89 11.15 13.64
CA GLY A 45 -4.20 10.50 14.91
C GLY A 45 -4.56 9.02 14.78
N ASP A 46 -4.80 8.53 13.56
CA ASP A 46 -5.07 7.10 13.36
C ASP A 46 -3.88 6.26 13.76
N MET A 47 -4.15 5.15 14.44
CA MET A 47 -3.12 4.16 14.77
C MET A 47 -3.05 3.14 13.66
N VAL A 48 -1.84 2.93 13.11
CA VAL A 48 -1.62 2.08 11.93
C VAL A 48 -0.45 1.15 12.14
N GLN A 49 -0.35 0.15 11.26
CA GLN A 49 0.74 -0.81 11.23
C GLN A 49 1.24 -0.97 9.81
N PHE A 50 2.54 -1.13 9.64
CA PHE A 50 3.12 -1.43 8.34
C PHE A 50 4.33 -2.35 8.53
N THR A 51 4.72 -3.04 7.45
CA THR A 51 5.89 -3.92 7.47
C THR A 51 7.09 -3.14 6.97
N SER A 52 8.14 -3.09 7.78
CA SER A 52 9.39 -2.43 7.41
C SER A 52 10.38 -3.44 6.85
N LYS A 53 10.88 -3.18 5.64
CA LYS A 53 11.95 -4.00 5.06
C LYS A 53 13.28 -3.81 5.78
N ARG A 54 13.46 -2.63 6.38
CA ARG A 54 14.70 -2.29 7.08
C ARG A 54 14.86 -3.09 8.36
N THR A 55 13.78 -3.21 9.13
CA THR A 55 13.81 -3.95 10.40
C THR A 55 13.32 -5.39 10.25
N GLY A 56 12.74 -5.73 9.12
CA GLY A 56 12.20 -7.06 8.86
C GLY A 56 10.94 -7.41 9.62
N GLY A 57 10.30 -6.45 10.27
CA GLY A 57 9.14 -6.69 11.10
C GLY A 57 8.05 -5.65 10.93
N LYS A 58 6.96 -5.84 11.67
CA LYS A 58 5.83 -4.92 11.66
C LYS A 58 6.09 -3.75 12.62
N VAL A 59 5.75 -2.55 12.17
CA VAL A 59 5.92 -1.33 12.96
C VAL A 59 4.55 -0.71 13.22
N ASN A 60 4.27 -0.43 14.48
CA ASN A 60 3.08 0.29 14.90
C ASN A 60 3.39 1.78 14.96
N ALA A 61 2.50 2.60 14.42
CA ALA A 61 2.73 4.03 14.34
C ALA A 61 1.42 4.81 14.40
N THR A 62 1.54 6.11 14.58
CA THR A 62 0.40 7.04 14.58
C THR A 62 0.53 7.97 13.38
N VAL A 63 -0.56 8.17 12.66
CA VAL A 63 -0.58 9.09 11.51
C VAL A 63 -0.41 10.53 12.00
N GLU A 64 0.62 11.21 11.48
CA GLU A 64 0.88 12.61 11.80
C GLU A 64 0.38 13.53 10.70
N LYS A 65 0.51 13.13 9.44
CA LYS A 65 0.09 13.95 8.31
C LYS A 65 -0.25 13.06 7.13
N VAL A 66 -1.30 13.43 6.40
CA VAL A 66 -1.71 12.73 5.18
C VAL A 66 -1.40 13.62 3.98
N ASN A 67 -0.47 13.17 3.14
CA ASN A 67 -0.11 13.85 1.90
C ASN A 67 -0.77 13.15 0.71
N LYS A 68 -0.65 13.73 -0.49
CA LYS A 68 -1.30 13.18 -1.68
C LYS A 68 -0.82 11.78 -2.06
N LYS A 69 0.47 11.46 -1.82
CA LYS A 69 1.07 10.18 -2.22
C LYS A 69 1.47 9.33 -1.03
N TYR A 70 1.78 9.95 0.10
CA TYR A 70 2.32 9.27 1.26
C TYR A 70 1.62 9.71 2.52
N VAL A 71 1.69 8.86 3.52
CA VAL A 71 1.25 9.17 4.87
C VAL A 71 2.49 9.27 5.75
N ILE A 72 2.62 10.35 6.50
CA ILE A 72 3.72 10.51 7.45
C ILE A 72 3.24 9.97 8.79
N VAL A 73 3.95 8.99 9.30
CA VAL A 73 3.62 8.31 10.55
C VAL A 73 4.79 8.39 11.52
N SER A 74 4.49 8.39 12.82
CA SER A 74 5.48 8.36 13.87
C SER A 74 5.45 7.01 14.56
N ALA A 75 6.55 6.27 14.53
CA ALA A 75 6.63 4.97 15.17
C ALA A 75 6.43 5.09 16.67
N HIS A 76 5.68 4.15 17.26
CA HIS A 76 5.42 4.16 18.71
C HIS A 76 6.70 3.88 19.49
N ILE A 77 7.58 3.08 18.94
CA ILE A 77 8.88 2.78 19.56
C ILE A 77 9.94 3.62 18.85
N GLY A 78 10.64 4.45 19.60
CA GLY A 78 11.71 5.28 19.08
C GLY A 78 11.28 6.61 18.45
N GLY A 79 10.00 6.82 18.20
CA GLY A 79 9.47 8.10 17.69
C GLY A 79 9.93 8.48 16.29
N THR A 80 10.51 7.56 15.53
CA THR A 80 10.99 7.83 14.18
C THR A 80 9.84 8.10 13.23
N GLN A 81 9.96 9.16 12.44
CA GLN A 81 8.97 9.46 11.40
C GLN A 81 9.27 8.65 10.14
N TRP A 82 8.21 8.11 9.56
CA TRP A 82 8.29 7.32 8.34
C TRP A 82 7.36 7.92 7.29
N ARG A 83 7.81 7.86 6.04
CA ARG A 83 6.98 8.21 4.88
C ARG A 83 6.56 6.91 4.22
N VAL A 84 5.29 6.55 4.36
CA VAL A 84 4.78 5.24 3.93
C VAL A 84 3.62 5.43 2.96
N PRO A 85 3.62 4.71 1.83
CA PRO A 85 2.44 4.71 0.96
C PRO A 85 1.22 4.20 1.71
N ALA A 86 0.07 4.85 1.51
CA ALA A 86 -1.15 4.50 2.23
C ALA A 86 -1.58 3.05 1.98
N THR A 87 -1.28 2.51 0.80
CA THR A 87 -1.61 1.12 0.47
C THR A 87 -0.85 0.09 1.31
N MET A 88 0.25 0.50 1.95
CA MET A 88 1.03 -0.38 2.82
C MET A 88 0.61 -0.29 4.29
N LEU A 89 -0.29 0.63 4.61
CA LEU A 89 -0.76 0.84 5.99
C LEU A 89 -2.02 0.05 6.26
N THR A 90 -2.11 -0.51 7.45
CA THR A 90 -3.32 -1.17 7.95
C THR A 90 -3.69 -0.51 9.27
N LYS A 91 -4.95 -0.15 9.43
CA LYS A 91 -5.42 0.42 10.71
C LYS A 91 -5.38 -0.66 11.79
N LEU A 92 -4.87 -0.30 12.97
CA LEU A 92 -4.81 -1.24 14.08
C LEU A 92 -6.21 -1.70 14.52
N SER A 93 -7.22 -0.84 14.39
CA SER A 93 -8.60 -1.21 14.68
C SER A 93 -9.09 -2.34 13.78
N ASP A 94 -8.69 -2.37 12.51
CA ASP A 94 -9.05 -3.43 11.59
C ASP A 94 -8.37 -4.75 11.96
N ILE A 95 -7.12 -4.69 12.42
CA ILE A 95 -6.39 -5.87 12.88
C ILE A 95 -7.06 -6.48 14.09
N LYS A 96 -7.48 -5.66 15.05
CA LYS A 96 -8.18 -6.12 16.24
C LYS A 96 -9.54 -6.73 15.92
N ALA A 97 -10.22 -6.20 14.91
CA ALA A 97 -11.53 -6.70 14.50
C ALA A 97 -11.44 -8.09 13.90
N SER A 98 -10.30 -8.47 13.35
CA SER A 98 -10.09 -9.78 12.74
C SER A 98 -9.55 -10.84 13.70
N ALA A 99 -9.30 -10.48 14.93
CA ALA A 99 -8.75 -11.39 15.94
C ALA A 99 -9.82 -12.33 16.51
#